data_49da0992aa3b8040310fa569b453f2a2
#
_entry.id   49da0992aa3b8040310fa569b453f2a2
#
_cell.length_a   1.000
_cell.length_b   1.000
_cell.length_c   1.000
_cell.angle_alpha   90.00
_cell.angle_beta   90.00
_cell.angle_gamma   90.00
#
_symmetry.space_group_name_H-M   'P 1'
#
loop_
_entity.id
_entity.type
_entity.pdbx_description
1 polymer ?
#
loop_
_entity_poly.entity_id
_entity_poly.type
_entity_poly.pdbx_seq_one_letter_code
_entity_poly.pdbx_strand_id
1 'polypeptide(L)'
;MINSQDVVIRPVTLNDAAQLQANCFSAASVEQVREALNNTLVATTSGKELQLVAVMDGQVIGSATLIRNGHALRSHRAGLFGLVVYPAYQQRGIARRLVDALLTQAQTLGIEILETSCRSGTGAEQVYPKLGFTEYGRLPRGIYQTWGESAVFDEVYFYRRC
;
A
#
# COMPACT_ATOMS: atom_id res chain seq x y z
N MET A 1 2.38 -10.97 25.09
CA MET A 1 3.12 -10.34 23.97
C MET A 1 2.67 -11.04 22.69
N ILE A 2 2.10 -10.30 21.75
CA ILE A 2 1.78 -10.83 20.42
C ILE A 2 3.11 -10.98 19.70
N ASN A 3 3.47 -12.21 19.37
CA ASN A 3 4.73 -12.52 18.69
C ASN A 3 4.54 -12.10 17.21
N SER A 4 5.42 -11.23 16.71
CA SER A 4 5.40 -10.83 15.29
C SER A 4 5.58 -12.01 14.32
N GLN A 5 5.88 -13.20 14.83
CA GLN A 5 5.99 -14.44 14.07
C GLN A 5 4.65 -14.98 13.56
N ASP A 6 3.52 -14.56 14.14
CA ASP A 6 2.20 -15.09 13.80
C ASP A 6 1.52 -14.33 12.62
N VAL A 7 2.16 -13.30 12.08
CA VAL A 7 1.63 -12.54 10.94
C VAL A 7 2.01 -13.23 9.63
N VAL A 8 1.02 -13.56 8.81
CA VAL A 8 1.18 -14.10 7.46
C VAL A 8 0.95 -13.00 6.45
N ILE A 9 1.89 -12.85 5.49
CA ILE A 9 1.71 -11.99 4.32
C ILE A 9 1.33 -12.89 3.14
N ARG A 10 0.21 -12.59 2.50
CA ARG A 10 -0.29 -13.35 1.34
C ARG A 10 -1.00 -12.47 0.32
N PRO A 11 -1.16 -12.94 -0.93
CA PRO A 11 -2.04 -12.25 -1.87
C PRO A 11 -3.46 -12.09 -1.33
N VAL A 12 -4.10 -10.98 -1.70
CA VAL A 12 -5.49 -10.70 -1.37
C VAL A 12 -6.43 -11.67 -2.09
N THR A 13 -7.56 -11.96 -1.46
CA THR A 13 -8.68 -12.70 -2.09
C THR A 13 -9.96 -11.89 -1.98
N LEU A 14 -10.97 -12.23 -2.76
CA LEU A 14 -12.26 -11.55 -2.71
C LEU A 14 -12.97 -11.70 -1.34
N ASN A 15 -12.69 -12.79 -0.63
CA ASN A 15 -13.21 -13.05 0.71
C ASN A 15 -12.68 -12.05 1.76
N ASP A 16 -11.60 -11.34 1.47
CA ASP A 16 -11.02 -10.34 2.38
C ASP A 16 -11.78 -9.01 2.38
N ALA A 17 -12.73 -8.79 1.46
CA ALA A 17 -13.38 -7.50 1.22
C ALA A 17 -13.98 -6.87 2.49
N ALA A 18 -14.74 -7.64 3.28
CA ALA A 18 -15.40 -7.13 4.48
C ALA A 18 -14.39 -6.71 5.56
N GLN A 19 -13.36 -7.51 5.78
CA GLN A 19 -12.31 -7.20 6.77
C GLN A 19 -11.41 -6.05 6.30
N LEU A 20 -11.07 -5.99 5.02
CA LEU A 20 -10.34 -4.85 4.45
C LEU A 20 -11.10 -3.56 4.62
N GLN A 21 -12.40 -3.55 4.33
CA GLN A 21 -13.24 -2.36 4.54
C GLN A 21 -13.23 -1.96 6.02
N ALA A 22 -13.50 -2.89 6.94
CA ALA A 22 -13.61 -2.59 8.36
C ALA A 22 -12.29 -2.12 8.99
N ASN A 23 -11.16 -2.73 8.62
CA ASN A 23 -9.88 -2.56 9.30
C ASN A 23 -8.92 -1.59 8.57
N CYS A 24 -9.03 -1.45 7.24
CA CYS A 24 -8.07 -0.72 6.42
C CYS A 24 -8.69 0.43 5.63
N PHE A 25 -9.94 0.30 5.17
CA PHE A 25 -10.58 1.23 4.25
C PHE A 25 -11.98 1.65 4.73
N SER A 26 -12.09 2.04 5.98
CA SER A 26 -13.37 2.36 6.63
C SER A 26 -14.13 3.55 6.02
N ALA A 27 -13.46 4.38 5.23
CA ALA A 27 -14.11 5.48 4.50
C ALA A 27 -14.91 5.01 3.26
N ALA A 28 -14.67 3.78 2.79
CA ALA A 28 -15.38 3.17 1.66
C ALA A 28 -16.46 2.20 2.16
N SER A 29 -17.46 1.91 1.31
CA SER A 29 -18.40 0.82 1.56
C SER A 29 -17.77 -0.55 1.24
N VAL A 30 -18.37 -1.64 1.76
CA VAL A 30 -17.93 -3.00 1.42
C VAL A 30 -18.05 -3.27 -0.09
N GLU A 31 -19.10 -2.75 -0.73
CA GLU A 31 -19.31 -2.89 -2.18
C GLU A 31 -18.20 -2.19 -2.98
N GLN A 32 -17.81 -0.99 -2.56
CA GLN A 32 -16.70 -0.26 -3.21
C GLN A 32 -15.37 -1.00 -3.05
N VAL A 33 -15.09 -1.55 -1.87
CA VAL A 33 -13.89 -2.36 -1.64
C VAL A 33 -13.93 -3.63 -2.47
N ARG A 34 -15.07 -4.29 -2.56
CA ARG A 34 -15.25 -5.52 -3.37
C ARG A 34 -15.04 -5.25 -4.85
N GLU A 35 -15.59 -4.15 -5.38
CA GLU A 35 -15.38 -3.73 -6.77
C GLU A 35 -13.90 -3.43 -7.04
N ALA A 36 -13.24 -2.70 -6.16
CA ALA A 36 -11.81 -2.43 -6.27
C ALA A 36 -10.98 -3.72 -6.26
N LEU A 37 -11.30 -4.67 -5.38
CA LEU A 37 -10.64 -5.98 -5.35
C LEU A 37 -10.85 -6.78 -6.64
N ASN A 38 -12.05 -6.79 -7.21
CA ASN A 38 -12.30 -7.46 -8.48
C ASN A 38 -11.40 -6.89 -9.59
N ASN A 39 -11.28 -5.58 -9.66
CA ASN A 39 -10.41 -4.90 -10.64
C ASN A 39 -8.93 -5.25 -10.42
N THR A 40 -8.48 -5.22 -9.17
CA THR A 40 -7.10 -5.61 -8.81
C THR A 40 -6.82 -7.08 -9.15
N LEU A 41 -7.73 -8.01 -8.85
CA LEU A 41 -7.55 -9.43 -9.16
C LEU A 41 -7.48 -9.69 -10.66
N VAL A 42 -8.28 -8.98 -11.46
CA VAL A 42 -8.16 -9.04 -12.92
C VAL A 42 -6.80 -8.50 -13.39
N ALA A 43 -6.35 -7.36 -12.85
CA ALA A 43 -5.07 -6.77 -13.20
C ALA A 43 -3.87 -7.64 -12.73
N THR A 44 -4.04 -8.40 -11.65
CA THR A 44 -3.03 -9.35 -11.14
C THR A 44 -2.77 -10.48 -12.13
N THR A 45 -3.77 -10.97 -12.84
CA THR A 45 -3.59 -12.03 -13.85
C THR A 45 -2.70 -11.62 -15.01
N SER A 46 -2.61 -10.31 -15.29
CA SER A 46 -1.76 -9.74 -16.34
C SER A 46 -0.43 -9.18 -15.82
N GLY A 47 -0.12 -9.35 -14.54
CA GLY A 47 1.08 -8.83 -13.89
C GLY A 47 1.13 -7.30 -13.77
N LYS A 48 -0.02 -6.63 -13.88
CA LYS A 48 -0.11 -5.16 -13.76
C LYS A 48 -0.22 -4.69 -12.32
N GLU A 49 -0.88 -5.46 -11.48
CA GLU A 49 -1.08 -5.14 -10.07
C GLU A 49 -0.83 -6.36 -9.19
N LEU A 50 -0.47 -6.11 -7.95
CA LEU A 50 -0.39 -7.12 -6.89
C LEU A 50 -0.80 -6.46 -5.57
N GLN A 51 -1.81 -7.00 -4.93
CA GLN A 51 -2.20 -6.59 -3.58
C GLN A 51 -1.90 -7.71 -2.58
N LEU A 52 -1.17 -7.35 -1.52
CA LEU A 52 -0.89 -8.24 -0.39
C LEU A 52 -1.68 -7.80 0.83
N VAL A 53 -2.02 -8.77 1.65
CA VAL A 53 -2.62 -8.56 2.98
C VAL A 53 -1.74 -9.17 4.06
N ALA A 54 -1.73 -8.52 5.22
CA ALA A 54 -1.19 -9.09 6.45
C ALA A 54 -2.33 -9.68 7.25
N VAL A 55 -2.19 -10.93 7.64
CA VAL A 55 -3.21 -11.68 8.38
C VAL A 55 -2.61 -12.20 9.68
N MET A 56 -3.35 -12.05 10.77
CA MET A 56 -3.02 -12.61 12.07
C MET A 56 -4.30 -13.18 12.70
N ASP A 57 -4.23 -14.41 13.19
CA ASP A 57 -5.37 -15.12 13.79
C ASP A 57 -6.65 -15.11 12.91
N GLY A 58 -6.46 -15.24 11.58
CA GLY A 58 -7.56 -15.20 10.61
C GLY A 58 -8.12 -13.81 10.33
N GLN A 59 -7.55 -12.76 10.93
CA GLN A 59 -7.99 -11.37 10.74
C GLN A 59 -7.04 -10.62 9.82
N VAL A 60 -7.58 -9.92 8.81
CA VAL A 60 -6.81 -8.98 7.99
C VAL A 60 -6.49 -7.74 8.81
N ILE A 61 -5.20 -7.47 8.99
CA ILE A 61 -4.69 -6.38 9.83
C ILE A 61 -3.86 -5.35 9.06
N GLY A 62 -3.67 -5.56 7.76
CA GLY A 62 -2.96 -4.61 6.92
C GLY A 62 -3.04 -4.98 5.44
N SER A 63 -2.74 -4.03 4.59
CA SER A 63 -2.72 -4.20 3.13
C SER A 63 -1.72 -3.27 2.47
N ALA A 64 -1.22 -3.67 1.30
CA ALA A 64 -0.43 -2.83 0.41
C ALA A 64 -0.59 -3.31 -1.03
N THR A 65 -0.58 -2.39 -1.99
CA THR A 65 -0.77 -2.67 -3.41
C THR A 65 0.40 -2.13 -4.22
N LEU A 66 0.92 -2.96 -5.12
CA LEU A 66 1.88 -2.58 -6.14
C LEU A 66 1.15 -2.43 -7.46
N ILE A 67 1.37 -1.31 -8.17
CA ILE A 67 0.83 -1.06 -9.51
C ILE A 67 1.98 -0.74 -10.45
N ARG A 68 2.19 -1.61 -11.46
CA ARG A 68 3.24 -1.43 -12.46
C ARG A 68 2.94 -0.22 -13.34
N ASN A 69 3.97 0.57 -13.67
CA ASN A 69 3.80 1.69 -14.59
C ASN A 69 3.45 1.17 -16.00
N GLY A 70 2.37 1.69 -16.58
CA GLY A 70 1.87 1.24 -17.89
C GLY A 70 2.62 1.79 -19.09
N HIS A 71 3.52 2.77 -18.90
CA HIS A 71 4.27 3.37 -20.00
C HIS A 71 5.51 2.52 -20.33
N ALA A 72 5.72 2.20 -21.60
CA ALA A 72 6.81 1.32 -22.04
C ALA A 72 8.20 1.73 -21.52
N LEU A 73 8.53 3.02 -21.53
CA LEU A 73 9.82 3.55 -21.05
C LEU A 73 9.95 3.55 -19.52
N ARG A 74 8.89 3.22 -18.80
CA ARG A 74 8.83 3.18 -17.33
C ARG A 74 8.40 1.82 -16.80
N SER A 75 8.47 0.77 -17.62
CA SER A 75 8.02 -0.58 -17.27
C SER A 75 8.83 -1.23 -16.14
N HIS A 76 10.01 -0.67 -15.83
CA HIS A 76 10.85 -1.05 -14.68
C HIS A 76 10.46 -0.34 -13.37
N ARG A 77 9.37 0.45 -13.38
CA ARG A 77 8.88 1.21 -12.23
C ARG A 77 7.49 0.72 -11.82
N ALA A 78 7.21 0.78 -10.53
CA ALA A 78 5.88 0.54 -9.99
C ALA A 78 5.57 1.51 -8.85
N GLY A 79 4.29 1.78 -8.63
CA GLY A 79 3.81 2.53 -7.49
C GLY A 79 3.41 1.63 -6.34
N LEU A 80 3.68 2.07 -5.12
CA LEU A 80 3.13 1.53 -3.88
C LEU A 80 1.91 2.36 -3.49
N PHE A 81 0.77 1.72 -3.33
CA PHE A 81 -0.49 2.35 -2.97
C PHE A 81 -1.16 1.63 -1.81
N GLY A 82 -2.02 2.34 -1.08
CA GLY A 82 -2.88 1.75 -0.08
C GLY A 82 -2.12 0.99 1.02
N LEU A 83 -0.94 1.45 1.40
CA LEU A 83 -0.22 0.90 2.56
C LEU A 83 -0.95 1.33 3.83
N VAL A 84 -1.66 0.39 4.43
CA VAL A 84 -2.45 0.61 5.63
C VAL A 84 -2.21 -0.53 6.62
N VAL A 85 -2.07 -0.20 7.88
CA VAL A 85 -2.08 -1.16 8.99
C VAL A 85 -3.21 -0.77 9.94
N TYR A 86 -4.02 -1.76 10.32
CA TYR A 86 -5.10 -1.57 11.28
C TYR A 86 -4.56 -0.91 12.57
N PRO A 87 -5.17 0.18 13.06
CA PRO A 87 -4.59 1.00 14.14
C PRO A 87 -4.13 0.22 15.37
N ALA A 88 -4.90 -0.80 15.77
CA ALA A 88 -4.57 -1.66 16.92
C ALA A 88 -3.27 -2.46 16.74
N TYR A 89 -2.76 -2.58 15.51
CA TYR A 89 -1.58 -3.37 15.15
C TYR A 89 -0.42 -2.54 14.59
N GLN A 90 -0.54 -1.21 14.63
CA GLN A 90 0.53 -0.31 14.18
C GLN A 90 1.75 -0.39 15.11
N GLN A 91 2.91 0.09 14.62
CA GLN A 91 4.20 0.11 15.32
C GLN A 91 4.72 -1.28 15.74
N ARG A 92 4.34 -2.32 15.00
CA ARG A 92 4.77 -3.72 15.21
C ARG A 92 5.54 -4.30 14.01
N GLY A 93 6.00 -3.44 13.10
CA GLY A 93 6.77 -3.85 11.92
C GLY A 93 5.94 -4.44 10.78
N ILE A 94 4.59 -4.40 10.82
CA ILE A 94 3.71 -5.00 9.80
C ILE A 94 3.85 -4.27 8.47
N ALA A 95 3.90 -2.93 8.47
CA ALA A 95 4.12 -2.15 7.26
C ALA A 95 5.44 -2.53 6.57
N ARG A 96 6.52 -2.70 7.34
CA ARG A 96 7.81 -3.17 6.81
C ARG A 96 7.69 -4.54 6.16
N ARG A 97 7.02 -5.49 6.80
CA ARG A 97 6.84 -6.84 6.25
C ARG A 97 6.03 -6.82 4.94
N LEU A 98 4.98 -6.00 4.86
CA LEU A 98 4.22 -5.80 3.63
C LEU A 98 5.08 -5.21 2.50
N VAL A 99 5.85 -4.17 2.79
CA VAL A 99 6.73 -3.53 1.80
C VAL A 99 7.84 -4.48 1.36
N ASP A 100 8.49 -5.18 2.28
CA ASP A 100 9.56 -6.13 1.95
C ASP A 100 9.03 -7.30 1.10
N ALA A 101 7.83 -7.80 1.37
CA ALA A 101 7.18 -8.82 0.56
C ALA A 101 6.84 -8.30 -0.85
N LEU A 102 6.34 -7.05 -0.97
CA LEU A 102 6.10 -6.42 -2.27
C LEU A 102 7.39 -6.21 -3.06
N LEU A 103 8.48 -5.79 -2.40
CA LEU A 103 9.79 -5.64 -3.04
C LEU A 103 10.30 -6.96 -3.61
N THR A 104 10.15 -8.06 -2.86
CA THR A 104 10.51 -9.41 -3.34
C THR A 104 9.71 -9.77 -4.60
N GLN A 105 8.42 -9.52 -4.61
CA GLN A 105 7.58 -9.76 -5.80
C GLN A 105 7.93 -8.81 -6.95
N ALA A 106 8.21 -7.54 -6.66
CA ALA A 106 8.62 -6.55 -7.65
C ALA A 106 9.88 -7.00 -8.40
N GLN A 107 10.86 -7.54 -7.71
CA GLN A 107 12.08 -8.08 -8.32
C GLN A 107 11.78 -9.20 -9.30
N THR A 108 10.88 -10.11 -8.99
CA THR A 108 10.48 -11.21 -9.91
C THR A 108 9.77 -10.69 -11.15
N LEU A 109 9.17 -9.51 -11.09
CA LEU A 109 8.49 -8.85 -12.21
C LEU A 109 9.42 -7.91 -13.02
N GLY A 110 10.70 -7.84 -12.68
CA GLY A 110 11.66 -6.93 -13.32
C GLY A 110 11.44 -5.46 -12.95
N ILE A 111 10.81 -5.19 -11.82
CA ILE A 111 10.67 -3.83 -11.27
C ILE A 111 11.97 -3.47 -10.53
N GLU A 112 12.53 -2.31 -10.85
CA GLU A 112 13.77 -1.81 -10.26
C GLU A 112 13.55 -0.64 -9.29
N ILE A 113 12.42 0.08 -9.45
CA ILE A 113 12.10 1.27 -8.66
C ILE A 113 10.65 1.17 -8.18
N LEU A 114 10.46 1.26 -6.87
CA LEU A 114 9.16 1.40 -6.24
C LEU A 114 8.99 2.86 -5.80
N GLU A 115 7.86 3.46 -6.18
CA GLU A 115 7.54 4.86 -5.90
C GLU A 115 6.30 4.97 -5.04
N THR A 116 6.21 6.01 -4.25
CA THR A 116 5.01 6.33 -3.48
C THR A 116 4.94 7.84 -3.23
N SER A 117 3.79 8.31 -2.78
CA SER A 117 3.64 9.68 -2.31
C SER A 117 2.74 9.74 -1.07
N CYS A 118 2.81 10.84 -0.35
CA CYS A 118 1.95 11.09 0.78
C CYS A 118 1.65 12.58 0.95
N ARG A 119 0.69 12.88 1.82
CA ARG A 119 0.39 14.25 2.27
C ARG A 119 1.49 14.74 3.21
N SER A 120 1.97 15.95 3.00
CA SER A 120 2.94 16.61 3.88
C SER A 120 2.39 16.77 5.30
N GLY A 121 3.27 16.70 6.30
CA GLY A 121 2.93 16.90 7.70
C GLY A 121 2.12 15.76 8.34
N THR A 122 1.91 14.65 7.64
CA THR A 122 1.23 13.46 8.17
C THR A 122 2.22 12.41 8.67
N GLY A 123 1.73 11.41 9.43
CA GLY A 123 2.55 10.30 9.91
C GLY A 123 3.23 9.52 8.78
N ALA A 124 2.61 9.44 7.61
CA ALA A 124 3.18 8.75 6.43
C ALA A 124 4.51 9.37 5.99
N GLU A 125 4.64 10.70 6.04
CA GLU A 125 5.89 11.39 5.70
C GLU A 125 7.07 10.92 6.58
N GLN A 126 6.80 10.55 7.84
CA GLN A 126 7.82 10.04 8.76
C GLN A 126 8.04 8.53 8.62
N VAL A 127 7.04 7.80 8.18
CA VAL A 127 7.09 6.33 8.05
C VAL A 127 7.89 5.88 6.84
N TYR A 128 7.72 6.51 5.67
CA TYR A 128 8.40 6.08 4.45
C TYR A 128 9.92 6.06 4.54
N PRO A 129 10.60 7.08 5.12
CA PRO A 129 12.05 6.99 5.32
C PRO A 129 12.46 5.80 6.19
N LYS A 130 11.68 5.45 7.21
CA LYS A 130 11.94 4.28 8.06
C LYS A 130 11.76 2.95 7.32
N LEU A 131 10.96 2.95 6.24
CA LEU A 131 10.77 1.79 5.36
C LEU A 131 11.80 1.73 4.22
N GLY A 132 12.81 2.61 4.23
CA GLY A 132 13.91 2.63 3.28
C GLY A 132 13.66 3.46 2.03
N PHE A 133 12.59 4.27 2.01
CA PHE A 133 12.32 5.20 0.92
C PHE A 133 13.09 6.51 1.08
N THR A 134 13.46 7.10 -0.04
CA THR A 134 14.12 8.41 -0.14
C THR A 134 13.16 9.41 -0.76
N GLU A 135 13.01 10.58 -0.13
CA GLU A 135 12.27 11.71 -0.73
C GLU A 135 13.04 12.25 -1.94
N TYR A 136 12.33 12.52 -3.04
CA TYR A 136 12.94 13.08 -4.24
C TYR A 136 12.22 14.32 -4.79
N GLY A 137 11.10 14.73 -4.21
CA GLY A 137 10.42 15.94 -4.61
C GLY A 137 9.16 16.22 -3.83
N ARG A 138 8.68 17.46 -3.98
CA ARG A 138 7.41 17.92 -3.40
C ARG A 138 6.67 18.76 -4.43
N LEU A 139 5.37 18.50 -4.57
CA LEU A 139 4.46 19.33 -5.36
C LEU A 139 3.63 20.19 -4.40
N PRO A 140 3.84 21.52 -4.37
CA PRO A 140 3.01 22.38 -3.54
C PRO A 140 1.52 22.23 -3.88
N ARG A 141 0.70 22.08 -2.84
CA ARG A 141 -0.76 21.93 -2.97
C ARG A 141 -1.17 20.76 -3.87
N GLY A 142 -0.37 19.69 -3.96
CA GLY A 142 -0.59 18.56 -4.86
C GLY A 142 -1.77 17.66 -4.47
N ILE A 143 -2.22 17.71 -3.22
CA ILE A 143 -3.32 16.87 -2.72
C ILE A 143 -4.43 17.73 -2.11
N TYR A 144 -5.66 17.54 -2.61
CA TYR A 144 -6.90 18.02 -1.97
C TYR A 144 -7.57 16.86 -1.26
N GLN A 145 -7.60 16.91 0.07
CA GLN A 145 -8.40 15.99 0.86
C GLN A 145 -9.86 16.43 0.86
N THR A 146 -10.76 15.59 0.40
CA THR A 146 -12.19 15.87 0.29
C THR A 146 -13.06 15.09 1.28
N TRP A 147 -12.45 14.21 2.07
CA TRP A 147 -13.13 13.43 3.11
C TRP A 147 -12.73 13.95 4.50
N GLY A 148 -13.63 13.84 5.44
CA GLY A 148 -13.46 14.42 6.76
C GLY A 148 -13.41 15.94 6.71
N GLU A 149 -12.47 16.54 7.41
CA GLU A 149 -12.20 17.97 7.31
C GLU A 149 -11.39 18.24 6.03
N SER A 150 -11.94 19.08 5.14
CA SER A 150 -11.29 19.40 3.88
C SER A 150 -9.97 20.14 4.12
N ALA A 151 -8.91 19.69 3.50
CA ALA A 151 -7.57 20.26 3.64
C ALA A 151 -6.76 20.13 2.35
N VAL A 152 -5.76 21.01 2.20
CA VAL A 152 -4.82 20.99 1.08
C VAL A 152 -3.43 20.72 1.64
N PHE A 153 -2.74 19.77 1.01
CA PHE A 153 -1.40 19.35 1.39
C PHE A 153 -0.44 19.46 0.21
N ASP A 154 0.84 19.65 0.49
CA ASP A 154 1.86 19.34 -0.50
C ASP A 154 1.93 17.83 -0.69
N GLU A 155 2.19 17.37 -1.90
CA GLU A 155 2.43 15.97 -2.19
C GLU A 155 3.93 15.69 -2.10
N VAL A 156 4.32 14.79 -1.21
CA VAL A 156 5.71 14.41 -0.99
C VAL A 156 5.98 13.10 -1.71
N TYR A 157 6.96 13.07 -2.61
CA TYR A 157 7.29 11.92 -3.44
C TYR A 157 8.52 11.18 -2.91
N PHE A 158 8.39 9.87 -2.85
CA PHE A 158 9.41 8.96 -2.38
C PHE A 158 9.70 7.86 -3.39
N TYR A 159 10.92 7.34 -3.39
CA TYR A 159 11.29 6.14 -4.12
C TYR A 159 12.15 5.20 -3.28
N ARG A 160 12.15 3.93 -3.65
CA ARG A 160 13.07 2.91 -3.13
C ARG A 160 13.50 2.00 -4.28
N ARG A 161 14.79 1.67 -4.36
CA ARG A 161 15.27 0.66 -5.29
C ARG A 161 14.93 -0.74 -4.79
N CYS A 162 14.55 -1.59 -5.72
CA CYS A 162 14.25 -2.99 -5.45
C CYS A 162 15.52 -3.86 -5.44
#